data_cf2625adcf9aa376981bdc8ad5f5d06f
#
_entry.id   cf2625adcf9aa376981bdc8ad5f5d06f
#
_cell.length_a   1.000
_cell.length_b   1.000
_cell.length_c   1.000
_cell.angle_alpha   90.00
_cell.angle_beta   90.00
_cell.angle_gamma   90.00
#
_symmetry.space_group_name_H-M   'P 1'
#
loop_
_entity.id
_entity.type
_entity.pdbx_description
1 polymer ?
#
loop_
_entity_poly.entity_id
_entity_poly.type
_entity_poly.pdbx_seq_one_letter_code
_entity_poly.pdbx_strand_id
1 'polypeptide(L)'
;MFFLFLTFAAFTTLVAVFENIISFDMDMLGWSRKKSVIVSLILITVLSIPCILGFNVLAGFQPVGEGSSIMDLEDFIVSNNLLPLGSLGYLLFCTRKNGWGWENFLAEANAGKGLKFPGWLKGYVSYGIPLIIIIIYLKGYYDKFSGMGTATLAGWMTFAVLLLAFVIYCAFAREKA
;
A
#
# COMPACT_ATOMS: atom_id res chain seq x y z
N MET A 1 28.79 -8.28 -13.46
CA MET A 1 28.20 -6.95 -13.73
C MET A 1 26.70 -6.89 -13.42
N PHE A 2 25.84 -7.81 -13.93
CA PHE A 2 24.39 -7.80 -13.70
C PHE A 2 24.00 -7.77 -12.20
N PHE A 3 24.50 -8.69 -11.39
CA PHE A 3 24.20 -8.72 -9.95
C PHE A 3 24.68 -7.49 -9.19
N LEU A 4 25.76 -6.88 -9.62
CA LEU A 4 26.28 -5.66 -9.02
C LEU A 4 25.33 -4.47 -9.28
N PHE A 5 24.84 -4.31 -10.51
CA PHE A 5 23.83 -3.29 -10.83
C PHE A 5 22.50 -3.55 -10.10
N LEU A 6 22.08 -4.82 -9.99
CA LEU A 6 20.89 -5.20 -9.25
C LEU A 6 21.01 -4.84 -7.75
N THR A 7 22.18 -5.08 -7.16
CA THR A 7 22.46 -4.72 -5.76
C THR A 7 22.40 -3.21 -5.55
N PHE A 8 23.00 -2.42 -6.44
CA PHE A 8 22.94 -0.95 -6.34
C PHE A 8 21.50 -0.43 -6.52
N ALA A 9 20.74 -0.99 -7.46
CA ALA A 9 19.34 -0.62 -7.66
C ALA A 9 18.49 -0.93 -6.40
N ALA A 10 18.66 -2.11 -5.82
CA ALA A 10 17.97 -2.49 -4.59
C ALA A 10 18.38 -1.58 -3.43
N PHE A 11 19.68 -1.26 -3.30
CA PHE A 11 20.17 -0.40 -2.23
C PHE A 11 19.62 1.02 -2.31
N THR A 12 19.59 1.62 -3.51
CA THR A 12 19.02 2.96 -3.69
C THR A 12 17.54 3.03 -3.36
N THR A 13 16.78 2.01 -3.76
CA THR A 13 15.35 1.89 -3.40
C THR A 13 15.15 1.78 -1.89
N LEU A 14 15.96 0.94 -1.23
CA LEU A 14 15.91 0.74 0.20
C LEU A 14 16.20 2.05 0.97
N VAL A 15 17.22 2.79 0.56
CA VAL A 15 17.54 4.11 1.14
C VAL A 15 16.37 5.09 0.97
N ALA A 16 15.74 5.14 -0.20
CA ALA A 16 14.60 6.02 -0.46
C ALA A 16 13.39 5.69 0.42
N VAL A 17 13.08 4.39 0.61
CA VAL A 17 11.99 3.95 1.50
C VAL A 17 12.29 4.30 2.96
N PHE A 18 13.53 4.08 3.41
CA PHE A 18 13.95 4.46 4.77
C PHE A 18 13.83 5.96 5.02
N GLU A 19 14.25 6.78 4.06
CA GLU A 19 14.17 8.23 4.20
C GLU A 19 12.71 8.71 4.30
N ASN A 20 11.78 8.08 3.57
CA ASN A 20 10.35 8.36 3.71
C ASN A 20 9.82 8.04 5.12
N ILE A 21 10.20 6.88 5.67
CA ILE A 21 9.80 6.47 7.03
C ILE A 21 10.37 7.45 8.06
N ILE A 22 11.66 7.78 7.94
CA ILE A 22 12.33 8.71 8.85
C ILE A 22 11.68 10.10 8.80
N SER A 23 11.36 10.60 7.60
CA SER A 23 10.68 11.89 7.44
C SER A 23 9.29 11.86 8.07
N PHE A 24 8.53 10.79 7.86
CA PHE A 24 7.23 10.61 8.51
C PHE A 24 7.33 10.62 10.03
N ASP A 25 8.28 9.89 10.61
CA ASP A 25 8.50 9.84 12.06
C ASP A 25 8.87 11.22 12.63
N MET A 26 9.69 11.98 11.89
CA MET A 26 10.07 13.34 12.31
C MET A 26 8.88 14.29 12.27
N ASP A 27 8.07 14.22 11.20
CA ASP A 27 6.94 15.14 10.98
C ASP A 27 5.74 14.82 11.88
N MET A 28 5.40 13.53 12.05
CA MET A 28 4.21 13.10 12.79
C MET A 28 4.48 12.87 14.28
N LEU A 29 5.64 12.32 14.63
CA LEU A 29 5.98 11.97 16.01
C LEU A 29 6.91 12.98 16.67
N GLY A 30 7.41 13.97 15.93
CA GLY A 30 8.34 14.97 16.45
C GLY A 30 9.69 14.39 16.91
N TRP A 31 10.10 13.23 16.35
CA TRP A 31 11.33 12.57 16.76
C TRP A 31 12.55 13.23 16.13
N SER A 32 13.70 13.14 16.83
CA SER A 32 14.96 13.52 16.22
C SER A 32 15.37 12.48 15.16
N ARG A 33 16.06 12.91 14.10
CA ARG A 33 16.53 12.04 13.02
C ARG A 33 17.30 10.80 13.53
N LYS A 34 18.17 10.99 14.55
CA LYS A 34 18.92 9.87 15.14
C LYS A 34 18.00 8.82 15.76
N LYS A 35 16.97 9.28 16.50
CA LYS A 35 16.00 8.38 17.13
C LYS A 35 15.20 7.62 16.07
N SER A 36 14.67 8.31 15.06
CA SER A 36 13.92 7.67 13.95
C SER A 36 14.76 6.61 13.24
N VAL A 37 16.01 6.93 12.89
CA VAL A 37 16.92 5.97 12.23
C VAL A 37 17.12 4.71 13.08
N ILE A 38 17.42 4.88 14.39
CA ILE A 38 17.70 3.73 15.27
C ILE A 38 16.44 2.88 15.45
N VAL A 39 15.30 3.50 15.71
CA VAL A 39 14.03 2.78 15.92
C VAL A 39 13.61 2.05 14.64
N SER A 40 13.67 2.71 13.48
CA SER A 40 13.32 2.11 12.19
C SER A 40 14.26 0.95 11.84
N LEU A 41 15.58 1.07 12.12
CA LEU A 41 16.53 0.00 11.90
C LEU A 41 16.22 -1.23 12.76
N ILE A 42 15.94 -1.03 14.06
CA ILE A 42 15.56 -2.12 14.97
C ILE A 42 14.25 -2.76 14.50
N LEU A 43 13.24 -1.95 14.19
CA LEU A 43 11.93 -2.43 13.75
C LEU A 43 12.03 -3.28 12.49
N ILE A 44 12.74 -2.81 11.46
CA ILE A 44 12.91 -3.55 10.21
C ILE A 44 13.71 -4.82 10.43
N THR A 45 14.76 -4.78 11.25
CA THR A 45 15.54 -5.98 11.60
C THR A 45 14.65 -7.03 12.28
N VAL A 46 13.83 -6.63 13.26
CA VAL A 46 12.90 -7.53 13.95
C VAL A 46 11.84 -8.09 13.00
N LEU A 47 11.25 -7.23 12.15
CA LEU A 47 10.23 -7.65 11.18
C LEU A 47 10.78 -8.53 10.05
N SER A 48 12.09 -8.48 9.75
CA SER A 48 12.71 -9.36 8.76
C SER A 48 12.98 -10.78 9.29
N ILE A 49 13.01 -10.99 10.62
CA ILE A 49 13.27 -12.29 11.22
C ILE A 49 12.26 -13.36 10.77
N PRO A 50 10.93 -13.15 10.83
CA PRO A 50 9.96 -14.13 10.35
C PRO A 50 10.15 -14.52 8.89
N CYS A 51 10.48 -13.53 8.03
CA CYS A 51 10.75 -13.74 6.61
C CYS A 51 11.97 -14.69 6.43
N ILE A 52 13.07 -14.44 7.15
CA ILE A 52 14.27 -15.29 7.10
C ILE A 52 13.98 -16.70 7.64
N LEU A 53 13.26 -16.81 8.75
CA LEU A 53 12.87 -18.08 9.34
C LEU A 53 11.92 -18.87 8.45
N GLY A 54 11.12 -18.21 7.64
CA GLY A 54 10.20 -18.80 6.66
C GLY A 54 10.91 -19.67 5.62
N PHE A 55 12.19 -19.44 5.34
CA PHE A 55 12.98 -20.26 4.44
C PHE A 55 13.73 -21.41 5.13
N ASN A 56 13.70 -21.49 6.45
CA ASN A 56 14.43 -22.49 7.24
C ASN A 56 13.50 -23.21 8.24
N VAL A 57 13.47 -22.71 9.49
CA VAL A 57 12.76 -23.34 10.60
C VAL A 57 11.24 -23.37 10.38
N LEU A 58 10.69 -22.34 9.76
CA LEU A 58 9.27 -22.20 9.50
C LEU A 58 8.88 -22.53 8.04
N ALA A 59 9.74 -23.24 7.30
CA ALA A 59 9.46 -23.62 5.91
C ALA A 59 8.19 -24.49 5.72
N GLY A 60 7.77 -25.18 6.79
CA GLY A 60 6.50 -25.94 6.81
C GLY A 60 5.25 -25.08 7.01
N PHE A 61 5.40 -23.82 7.38
CA PHE A 61 4.28 -22.89 7.51
C PHE A 61 3.96 -22.23 6.17
N GLN A 62 2.84 -22.62 5.56
CA GLN A 62 2.41 -22.21 4.22
C GLN A 62 1.10 -21.39 4.29
N PRO A 63 1.17 -20.13 4.68
CA PRO A 63 -0.01 -19.34 5.04
C PRO A 63 -0.90 -18.99 3.85
N VAL A 64 -0.37 -18.96 2.63
CA VAL A 64 -1.08 -18.52 1.42
C VAL A 64 -1.27 -19.68 0.42
N GLY A 65 -1.15 -20.93 0.90
CA GLY A 65 -1.33 -22.16 0.11
C GLY A 65 -0.05 -22.97 -0.05
N GLU A 66 -0.17 -24.16 -0.65
CA GLU A 66 0.93 -25.11 -0.83
C GLU A 66 2.11 -24.44 -1.58
N GLY A 67 3.31 -24.61 -1.04
CA GLY A 67 4.55 -24.04 -1.57
C GLY A 67 4.78 -22.56 -1.24
N SER A 68 3.88 -21.90 -0.50
CA SER A 68 4.07 -20.52 -0.08
C SER A 68 4.99 -20.41 1.14
N SER A 69 5.68 -19.29 1.25
CA SER A 69 6.50 -18.89 2.38
C SER A 69 5.87 -17.74 3.17
N ILE A 70 6.47 -17.39 4.31
CA ILE A 70 6.08 -16.18 5.06
C ILE A 70 6.30 -14.91 4.21
N MET A 71 7.35 -14.89 3.40
CA MET A 71 7.61 -13.79 2.46
C MET A 71 6.44 -13.59 1.46
N ASP A 72 5.83 -14.69 0.97
CA ASP A 72 4.67 -14.61 0.08
C ASP A 72 3.44 -14.03 0.78
N LEU A 73 3.30 -14.27 2.09
CA LEU A 73 2.26 -13.65 2.90
C LEU A 73 2.50 -12.15 3.07
N GLU A 74 3.73 -11.76 3.40
CA GLU A 74 4.12 -10.36 3.55
C GLU A 74 3.93 -9.59 2.24
N ASP A 75 4.40 -10.15 1.13
CA ASP A 75 4.18 -9.57 -0.20
C ASP A 75 2.70 -9.46 -0.54
N PHE A 76 1.90 -10.48 -0.25
CA PHE A 76 0.45 -10.43 -0.46
C PHE A 76 -0.21 -9.31 0.36
N ILE A 77 0.19 -9.12 1.63
CA ILE A 77 -0.34 -8.05 2.48
C ILE A 77 0.03 -6.68 1.89
N VAL A 78 1.26 -6.49 1.46
CA VAL A 78 1.72 -5.21 0.93
C VAL A 78 1.15 -4.96 -0.47
N SER A 79 1.41 -5.87 -1.41
CA SER A 79 1.14 -5.67 -2.84
C SER A 79 -0.35 -5.77 -3.19
N ASN A 80 -1.08 -6.67 -2.53
CA ASN A 80 -2.50 -6.88 -2.82
C ASN A 80 -3.45 -6.11 -1.89
N ASN A 81 -2.98 -5.60 -0.75
CA ASN A 81 -3.83 -4.87 0.19
C ASN A 81 -3.37 -3.44 0.43
N LEU A 82 -2.19 -3.24 1.03
CA LEU A 82 -1.78 -1.91 1.46
C LEU A 82 -1.62 -0.93 0.29
N LEU A 83 -1.01 -1.37 -0.81
CA LEU A 83 -0.79 -0.50 -1.97
C LEU A 83 -2.10 -0.10 -2.66
N PRO A 84 -2.99 -1.03 -3.06
CA PRO A 84 -4.24 -0.65 -3.72
C PRO A 84 -5.19 0.13 -2.79
N LEU A 85 -5.37 -0.32 -1.55
CA LEU A 85 -6.27 0.32 -0.61
C LEU A 85 -5.75 1.67 -0.14
N GLY A 86 -4.43 1.80 0.06
CA GLY A 86 -3.78 3.08 0.37
C GLY A 86 -3.93 4.08 -0.77
N SER A 87 -3.67 3.64 -2.01
CA SER A 87 -3.87 4.47 -3.21
C SER A 87 -5.32 4.92 -3.35
N LEU A 88 -6.28 4.02 -3.11
CA LEU A 88 -7.70 4.34 -3.11
C LEU A 88 -8.04 5.37 -2.01
N GLY A 89 -7.50 5.18 -0.79
CA GLY A 89 -7.69 6.10 0.33
C GLY A 89 -7.20 7.52 0.00
N TYR A 90 -5.97 7.66 -0.50
CA TYR A 90 -5.42 8.95 -0.93
C TYR A 90 -6.24 9.60 -2.04
N LEU A 91 -6.65 8.81 -3.03
CA LEU A 91 -7.43 9.30 -4.15
C LEU A 91 -8.79 9.83 -3.69
N LEU A 92 -9.48 9.09 -2.82
CA LEU A 92 -10.75 9.51 -2.24
C LEU A 92 -10.57 10.76 -1.37
N PHE A 93 -9.50 10.87 -0.58
CA PHE A 93 -9.19 12.05 0.19
C PHE A 93 -9.00 13.29 -0.69
N CYS A 94 -8.25 13.19 -1.79
CA CYS A 94 -8.00 14.29 -2.71
C CYS A 94 -9.22 14.71 -3.52
N THR A 95 -10.16 13.79 -3.80
CA THR A 95 -11.28 14.07 -4.72
C THR A 95 -12.60 14.37 -4.03
N ARG A 96 -12.78 13.96 -2.76
CA ARG A 96 -14.03 14.08 -2.01
C ARG A 96 -14.15 15.41 -1.27
N LYS A 97 -15.39 15.90 -1.15
CA LYS A 97 -15.70 17.15 -0.42
C LYS A 97 -15.43 17.05 1.08
N ASN A 98 -15.49 15.84 1.65
CA ASN A 98 -15.22 15.60 3.07
C ASN A 98 -13.74 15.37 3.39
N GLY A 99 -12.87 15.31 2.37
CA GLY A 99 -11.42 15.27 2.49
C GLY A 99 -10.80 16.62 2.14
N TRP A 100 -9.63 16.59 1.52
CA TRP A 100 -8.98 17.81 1.02
C TRP A 100 -9.78 18.49 -0.09
N GLY A 101 -10.42 17.70 -0.93
CA GLY A 101 -11.32 18.15 -1.97
C GLY A 101 -10.62 18.48 -3.29
N TRP A 102 -11.38 18.28 -4.39
CA TRP A 102 -10.87 18.47 -5.74
C TRP A 102 -10.33 19.87 -6.01
N GLU A 103 -11.01 20.91 -5.51
CA GLU A 103 -10.61 22.30 -5.79
C GLU A 103 -9.28 22.65 -5.13
N ASN A 104 -9.05 22.20 -3.90
CA ASN A 104 -7.78 22.38 -3.21
C ASN A 104 -6.67 21.58 -3.87
N PHE A 105 -6.94 20.33 -4.24
CA PHE A 105 -6.01 19.49 -5.00
C PHE A 105 -5.62 20.17 -6.32
N LEU A 106 -6.59 20.69 -7.07
CA LEU A 106 -6.33 21.35 -8.35
C LEU A 106 -5.54 22.65 -8.17
N ALA A 107 -5.86 23.42 -7.14
CA ALA A 107 -5.15 24.66 -6.82
C ALA A 107 -3.68 24.39 -6.51
N GLU A 108 -3.39 23.38 -5.67
CA GLU A 108 -2.02 22.98 -5.30
C GLU A 108 -1.27 22.40 -6.51
N ALA A 109 -1.89 21.48 -7.24
CA ALA A 109 -1.29 20.89 -8.44
C ALA A 109 -0.92 21.94 -9.50
N ASN A 110 -1.64 23.06 -9.52
CA ASN A 110 -1.45 24.15 -10.47
C ASN A 110 -0.69 25.36 -9.88
N ALA A 111 -0.24 25.30 -8.65
CA ALA A 111 0.45 26.43 -7.99
C ALA A 111 1.82 26.75 -8.65
N GLY A 112 2.53 25.74 -9.18
CA GLY A 112 3.84 25.90 -9.81
C GLY A 112 3.81 26.49 -11.22
N LYS A 113 5.01 26.77 -11.74
CA LYS A 113 5.23 27.12 -13.16
C LYS A 113 5.40 25.82 -13.96
N GLY A 114 4.57 25.58 -14.96
CA GLY A 114 4.70 24.39 -15.82
C GLY A 114 3.35 23.99 -16.43
N LEU A 115 3.26 22.73 -16.87
CA LEU A 115 2.03 22.16 -17.41
C LEU A 115 0.95 22.14 -16.32
N LYS A 116 -0.19 22.75 -16.62
CA LYS A 116 -1.32 22.80 -15.68
C LYS A 116 -2.14 21.51 -15.76
N PHE A 117 -2.53 21.01 -14.59
CA PHE A 117 -3.42 19.86 -14.50
C PHE A 117 -4.82 20.26 -15.00
N PRO A 118 -5.34 19.60 -16.04
CA PRO A 118 -6.59 20.03 -16.66
C PRO A 118 -7.81 19.63 -15.81
N GLY A 119 -8.72 20.58 -15.58
CA GLY A 119 -9.92 20.36 -14.76
C GLY A 119 -10.91 19.33 -15.30
N TRP A 120 -10.90 19.05 -16.62
CA TRP A 120 -11.78 18.05 -17.22
C TRP A 120 -11.48 16.61 -16.77
N LEU A 121 -10.27 16.34 -16.27
CA LEU A 121 -9.91 15.04 -15.71
C LEU A 121 -10.61 14.71 -14.38
N LYS A 122 -11.37 15.65 -13.79
CA LYS A 122 -12.10 15.43 -12.54
C LYS A 122 -12.91 14.12 -12.53
N GLY A 123 -13.69 13.88 -13.59
CA GLY A 123 -14.51 12.67 -13.70
C GLY A 123 -13.66 11.41 -13.75
N TYR A 124 -12.59 11.42 -14.52
CA TYR A 124 -11.68 10.28 -14.63
C TYR A 124 -10.96 9.99 -13.30
N VAL A 125 -10.42 11.02 -12.66
CA VAL A 125 -9.70 10.87 -11.39
C VAL A 125 -10.64 10.48 -10.23
N SER A 126 -11.87 11.06 -10.21
CA SER A 126 -12.81 10.82 -9.10
C SER A 126 -13.56 9.48 -9.19
N TYR A 127 -13.73 8.92 -10.39
CA TYR A 127 -14.50 7.70 -10.60
C TYR A 127 -13.76 6.64 -11.42
N GLY A 128 -13.06 7.02 -12.48
CA GLY A 128 -12.37 6.09 -13.37
C GLY A 128 -11.21 5.38 -12.67
N ILE A 129 -10.31 6.13 -12.04
CA ILE A 129 -9.16 5.53 -11.34
C ILE A 129 -9.59 4.69 -10.13
N PRO A 130 -10.53 5.13 -9.24
CA PRO A 130 -11.03 4.27 -8.17
C PRO A 130 -11.60 2.95 -8.66
N LEU A 131 -12.37 2.97 -9.76
CA LEU A 131 -12.93 1.76 -10.34
C LEU A 131 -11.82 0.79 -10.82
N ILE A 132 -10.80 1.32 -11.50
CA ILE A 132 -9.66 0.52 -11.96
C ILE A 132 -8.91 -0.10 -10.77
N ILE A 133 -8.66 0.67 -9.71
CA ILE A 133 -8.00 0.17 -8.49
C ILE A 133 -8.81 -0.96 -7.86
N ILE A 134 -10.14 -0.81 -7.75
CA ILE A 134 -11.03 -1.84 -7.20
C ILE A 134 -10.97 -3.12 -8.05
N ILE A 135 -10.99 -3.00 -9.37
CA ILE A 135 -10.90 -4.14 -10.28
C ILE A 135 -9.55 -4.86 -10.11
N ILE A 136 -8.44 -4.12 -10.07
CA ILE A 136 -7.10 -4.69 -9.87
C ILE A 136 -7.00 -5.38 -8.52
N TYR A 137 -7.53 -4.76 -7.46
CA TYR A 137 -7.56 -5.31 -6.11
C TYR A 137 -8.32 -6.65 -6.05
N LEU A 138 -9.54 -6.70 -6.55
CA LEU A 138 -10.36 -7.92 -6.56
C LEU A 138 -9.76 -9.00 -7.46
N LYS A 139 -9.20 -8.61 -8.60
CA LYS A 139 -8.50 -9.54 -9.50
C LYS A 139 -7.28 -10.13 -8.83
N GLY A 140 -6.48 -9.36 -8.09
CA GLY A 140 -5.32 -9.86 -7.35
C GLY A 140 -5.69 -10.98 -6.36
N TYR A 141 -6.82 -10.85 -5.66
CA TYR A 141 -7.34 -11.92 -4.80
C TYR A 141 -7.81 -13.13 -5.60
N TYR A 142 -8.53 -12.90 -6.67
CA TYR A 142 -8.99 -14.00 -7.53
C TYR A 142 -7.82 -14.80 -8.10
N ASP A 143 -6.83 -14.13 -8.68
CA ASP A 143 -5.65 -14.76 -9.28
C ASP A 143 -4.84 -15.57 -8.23
N LYS A 144 -4.72 -15.05 -7.00
CA LYS A 144 -3.97 -15.71 -5.93
C LYS A 144 -4.66 -16.97 -5.40
N PHE A 145 -5.98 -16.95 -5.26
CA PHE A 145 -6.74 -18.01 -4.57
C PHE A 145 -7.59 -18.90 -5.48
N SER A 146 -7.65 -18.63 -6.80
CA SER A 146 -8.45 -19.41 -7.74
C SER A 146 -8.06 -20.89 -7.81
N GLY A 147 -6.80 -21.24 -7.53
CA GLY A 147 -6.30 -22.62 -7.52
C GLY A 147 -6.57 -23.39 -6.21
N MET A 148 -7.06 -22.75 -5.13
CA MET A 148 -7.16 -23.34 -3.79
C MET A 148 -8.53 -23.95 -3.46
N GLY A 149 -9.43 -24.07 -4.42
CA GLY A 149 -10.79 -24.56 -4.22
C GLY A 149 -11.82 -23.47 -3.94
N THR A 150 -13.08 -23.76 -4.27
CA THR A 150 -14.16 -22.76 -4.30
C THR A 150 -14.50 -22.18 -2.92
N ALA A 151 -14.43 -22.98 -1.86
CA ALA A 151 -14.72 -22.52 -0.49
C ALA A 151 -13.66 -21.53 0.02
N THR A 152 -12.37 -21.82 -0.22
CA THR A 152 -11.26 -20.95 0.17
C THR A 152 -11.30 -19.65 -0.63
N LEU A 153 -11.52 -19.74 -1.94
CA LEU A 153 -11.69 -18.56 -2.79
C LEU A 153 -12.85 -17.66 -2.31
N ALA A 154 -14.01 -18.26 -2.02
CA ALA A 154 -15.17 -17.50 -1.52
C ALA A 154 -14.87 -16.80 -0.17
N GLY A 155 -14.18 -17.46 0.75
CA GLY A 155 -13.76 -16.89 2.02
C GLY A 155 -12.85 -15.67 1.84
N TRP A 156 -11.79 -15.80 1.04
CA TRP A 156 -10.85 -14.70 0.77
C TRP A 156 -11.48 -13.56 -0.02
N MET A 157 -12.35 -13.85 -1.00
CA MET A 157 -13.10 -12.83 -1.73
C MET A 157 -14.05 -12.06 -0.82
N THR A 158 -14.73 -12.75 0.10
CA THR A 158 -15.59 -12.10 1.11
C THR A 158 -14.77 -11.18 2.00
N PHE A 159 -13.62 -11.64 2.50
CA PHE A 159 -12.69 -10.82 3.27
C PHE A 159 -12.23 -9.57 2.50
N ALA A 160 -11.85 -9.74 1.22
CA ALA A 160 -11.44 -8.62 0.37
C ALA A 160 -12.55 -7.58 0.21
N VAL A 161 -13.79 -8.02 -0.03
CA VAL A 161 -14.95 -7.11 -0.16
C VAL A 161 -15.25 -6.40 1.15
N LEU A 162 -15.18 -7.08 2.30
CA LEU A 162 -15.38 -6.45 3.61
C LEU A 162 -14.30 -5.41 3.91
N LEU A 163 -13.05 -5.71 3.63
CA LEU A 163 -11.94 -4.79 3.82
C LEU A 163 -12.06 -3.56 2.91
N LEU A 164 -12.41 -3.77 1.65
CA LEU A 164 -12.69 -2.69 0.71
C LEU A 164 -13.85 -1.81 1.17
N ALA A 165 -14.95 -2.43 1.59
CA ALA A 165 -16.11 -1.72 2.13
C ALA A 165 -15.76 -0.90 3.38
N PHE A 166 -14.92 -1.45 4.26
CA PHE A 166 -14.41 -0.74 5.43
C PHE A 166 -13.60 0.50 5.04
N VAL A 167 -12.66 0.38 4.08
CA VAL A 167 -11.86 1.52 3.61
C VAL A 167 -12.74 2.59 2.97
N ILE A 168 -13.70 2.17 2.14
CA ILE A 168 -14.65 3.09 1.53
C ILE A 168 -15.50 3.75 2.63
N TYR A 169 -16.02 2.99 3.59
CA TYR A 169 -16.78 3.54 4.71
C TYR A 169 -15.98 4.59 5.49
N CYS A 170 -14.72 4.30 5.84
CA CYS A 170 -13.84 5.26 6.51
C CYS A 170 -13.63 6.54 5.69
N ALA A 171 -13.48 6.41 4.37
CA ALA A 171 -13.33 7.56 3.48
C ALA A 171 -14.61 8.42 3.38
N PHE A 172 -15.78 7.86 3.70
CA PHE A 172 -17.07 8.56 3.68
C PHE A 172 -17.59 8.91 5.07
N ALA A 173 -17.06 8.29 6.13
CA ALA A 173 -17.46 8.59 7.49
C ALA A 173 -17.21 10.07 7.77
N ARG A 174 -18.28 10.77 8.12
CA ARG A 174 -18.21 12.16 8.56
C ARG A 174 -17.61 12.17 9.95
N GLU A 175 -16.44 12.75 10.14
CA GLU A 175 -16.06 13.21 11.46
C GLU A 175 -17.11 14.26 11.89
N LYS A 176 -17.92 13.90 12.87
CA LYS A 176 -18.75 14.87 13.59
C LYS A 176 -17.79 15.65 14.48
N ALA A 177 -17.24 16.74 13.93
CA ALA A 177 -16.61 17.78 14.73
C ALA A 177 -17.68 18.54 15.51
#